data_2b67089f1ea2a96b0c52b74b566bca8c
#
_entry.id   2b67089f1ea2a96b0c52b74b566bca8c
#
_cell.length_a   1.000
_cell.length_b   1.000
_cell.length_c   1.000
_cell.angle_alpha   90.00
_cell.angle_beta   90.00
_cell.angle_gamma   90.00
#
_symmetry.space_group_name_H-M   'P 1'
#
loop_
_entity.id
_entity.type
_entity.pdbx_description
1 polymer ?
#
loop_
_entity_poly.entity_id
_entity_poly.type
_entity_poly.pdbx_seq_one_letter_code
_entity_poly.pdbx_strand_id
1 'polypeptide(L)'
;MRKSVFRRWLERRSDGDSLLNPKQWLLDLFGVSNTSSGERITNDKALLNSNVYTCASILGGDIGKLPLQVFKRRGNGIEKDDSHPVTRLLGVRSNPHMSAYTFKELMQVHVTVWGNGYANIEWETSGPNNGRPKALWPLDPSKTDVHVDNVTGEVWYVTTLPSGELRKIKHTDILHFKAISKSGLKGITPIAVIREELGVQQAQRKFLGSFYSNGTATRGILKLPAGATLDKPAREKARDEWQKANSGLNNAHRIAILDAGMEYQNLGMPLNDAQFIETSKFGIAEVAKIYKVPGYKLGLTDVKFSNMENQSLEYVKSTLQPIMTNWEQECDYKLFTELERRRFYTKFNVAGELRGDSTSRAAYYKEMIAMGVYSINEVRELEERDNIGEMGDRHFVSLNYVSLEKMDQYQALKAGLKSEKGGE
;
A
#
# COMPACT_ATOMS: atom_id res chain seq x y z
N MET A 1 7.84 -40.43 -26.29
CA MET A 1 8.05 -39.30 -25.41
C MET A 1 6.69 -38.63 -25.12
N ARG A 2 6.15 -38.78 -23.90
CA ARG A 2 4.89 -38.11 -23.50
C ARG A 2 5.18 -36.62 -23.35
N LYS A 3 4.60 -35.77 -24.22
CA LYS A 3 4.62 -34.30 -24.04
C LYS A 3 4.04 -33.99 -22.65
N SER A 4 4.72 -33.15 -21.88
CA SER A 4 4.28 -32.81 -20.52
C SER A 4 2.88 -32.21 -20.56
N VAL A 5 2.07 -32.48 -19.53
CA VAL A 5 0.70 -31.97 -19.37
C VAL A 5 0.65 -30.43 -19.52
N PHE A 6 1.71 -29.77 -19.10
CA PHE A 6 1.92 -28.33 -19.23
C PHE A 6 2.02 -27.85 -20.69
N ARG A 7 2.66 -28.62 -21.58
CA ARG A 7 2.77 -28.27 -23.00
C ARG A 7 1.43 -28.45 -23.72
N ARG A 8 0.63 -29.47 -23.35
CA ARG A 8 -0.75 -29.64 -23.85
C ARG A 8 -1.70 -28.53 -23.36
N TRP A 9 -1.48 -28.00 -22.18
CA TRP A 9 -2.28 -26.91 -21.64
C TRP A 9 -1.94 -25.58 -22.34
N LEU A 10 -0.67 -25.31 -22.64
CA LEU A 10 -0.24 -24.18 -23.47
C LEU A 10 -0.75 -24.31 -24.91
N GLU A 11 -0.71 -25.52 -25.49
CA GLU A 11 -1.23 -25.77 -26.84
C GLU A 11 -2.76 -25.62 -26.92
N ARG A 12 -3.53 -25.99 -25.90
CA ARG A 12 -5.00 -25.74 -25.82
C ARG A 12 -5.38 -24.28 -25.70
N ARG A 13 -4.48 -23.41 -25.24
CA ARG A 13 -4.71 -21.94 -25.25
C ARG A 13 -4.49 -21.32 -26.62
N SER A 14 -3.90 -22.04 -27.57
CA SER A 14 -3.64 -21.51 -28.92
C SER A 14 -4.79 -21.70 -29.92
N ASP A 15 -5.78 -22.51 -29.59
CA ASP A 15 -6.94 -22.71 -30.49
C ASP A 15 -8.02 -21.64 -30.25
N GLY A 16 -7.89 -20.52 -30.94
CA GLY A 16 -8.92 -19.53 -31.15
C GLY A 16 -8.71 -18.13 -30.58
N ASP A 17 -7.72 -17.91 -29.71
CA ASP A 17 -7.42 -16.58 -29.17
C ASP A 17 -6.07 -16.09 -29.71
N SER A 18 -6.08 -15.34 -30.79
CA SER A 18 -4.90 -14.63 -31.28
C SER A 18 -4.53 -13.51 -30.32
N LEU A 19 -3.23 -13.39 -29.97
CA LEU A 19 -2.69 -12.24 -29.21
C LEU A 19 -2.98 -10.90 -29.92
N LEU A 20 -3.32 -10.94 -31.21
CA LEU A 20 -3.71 -9.77 -32.02
C LEU A 20 -5.21 -9.40 -31.84
N ASN A 21 -6.03 -10.31 -31.34
CA ASN A 21 -7.45 -10.06 -31.11
C ASN A 21 -7.98 -10.84 -29.89
N PRO A 22 -7.54 -10.48 -28.68
CA PRO A 22 -7.93 -11.19 -27.47
C PRO A 22 -9.41 -10.95 -27.17
N LYS A 23 -10.12 -12.00 -26.70
CA LYS A 23 -11.52 -11.85 -26.27
C LYS A 23 -11.64 -10.86 -25.12
N GLN A 24 -12.76 -10.13 -25.06
CA GLN A 24 -13.00 -9.07 -24.07
C GLN A 24 -12.77 -9.54 -22.62
N TRP A 25 -13.20 -10.78 -22.27
CA TRP A 25 -12.99 -11.34 -20.94
C TRP A 25 -11.50 -11.50 -20.57
N LEU A 26 -10.64 -11.76 -21.58
CA LEU A 26 -9.20 -11.87 -21.40
C LEU A 26 -8.58 -10.48 -21.17
N LEU A 27 -9.06 -9.48 -21.92
CA LEU A 27 -8.66 -8.08 -21.74
C LEU A 27 -9.08 -7.56 -20.37
N ASP A 28 -10.27 -7.95 -19.90
CA ASP A 28 -10.77 -7.60 -18.57
C ASP A 28 -9.98 -8.27 -17.45
N LEU A 29 -9.59 -9.54 -17.65
CA LEU A 29 -8.78 -10.31 -16.70
C LEU A 29 -7.37 -9.73 -16.54
N PHE A 30 -6.77 -9.25 -17.64
CA PHE A 30 -5.45 -8.61 -17.62
C PHE A 30 -5.52 -7.09 -17.36
N GLY A 31 -6.70 -6.55 -17.14
CA GLY A 31 -6.87 -5.14 -16.87
C GLY A 31 -6.57 -4.23 -18.06
N VAL A 32 -6.83 -4.69 -19.28
CA VAL A 32 -6.46 -4.04 -20.55
C VAL A 32 -7.63 -3.37 -21.24
N SER A 33 -8.84 -3.36 -20.66
CA SER A 33 -9.98 -2.64 -21.21
C SER A 33 -9.75 -1.13 -21.23
N ASN A 34 -10.16 -0.47 -22.31
CA ASN A 34 -10.18 0.98 -22.36
C ASN A 34 -11.25 1.50 -21.41
N THR A 35 -10.97 2.62 -20.75
CA THR A 35 -11.96 3.33 -19.94
C THR A 35 -12.97 4.05 -20.83
N SER A 36 -14.10 4.46 -20.26
CA SER A 36 -15.11 5.29 -20.94
C SER A 36 -14.53 6.61 -21.49
N SER A 37 -13.46 7.12 -20.87
CA SER A 37 -12.71 8.28 -21.33
C SER A 37 -11.76 7.99 -22.51
N GLY A 38 -11.71 6.74 -23.02
CA GLY A 38 -10.81 6.31 -24.10
C GLY A 38 -9.36 6.04 -23.66
N GLU A 39 -9.04 6.20 -22.40
CA GLU A 39 -7.69 5.97 -21.85
C GLU A 39 -7.48 4.50 -21.47
N ARG A 40 -6.29 3.98 -21.78
CA ARG A 40 -5.90 2.63 -21.39
C ARG A 40 -5.08 2.68 -20.10
N ILE A 41 -5.68 2.22 -19.01
CA ILE A 41 -5.05 2.17 -17.69
C ILE A 41 -4.63 0.74 -17.37
N THR A 42 -3.31 0.51 -17.24
CA THR A 42 -2.70 -0.71 -16.71
C THR A 42 -2.19 -0.44 -15.29
N ASN A 43 -1.87 -1.48 -14.53
CA ASN A 43 -1.32 -1.33 -13.18
C ASN A 43 -0.02 -0.50 -13.19
N ASP A 44 0.88 -0.76 -14.15
CA ASP A 44 2.13 -0.01 -14.30
C ASP A 44 1.87 1.47 -14.63
N LYS A 45 0.93 1.76 -15.54
CA LYS A 45 0.53 3.14 -15.83
C LYS A 45 -0.16 3.82 -14.66
N ALA A 46 -0.96 3.08 -13.91
CA ALA A 46 -1.63 3.61 -12.73
C ALA A 46 -0.62 4.06 -11.66
N LEU A 47 0.50 3.35 -11.49
CA LEU A 47 1.57 3.75 -10.59
C LEU A 47 2.23 5.08 -10.98
N LEU A 48 2.14 5.49 -12.26
CA LEU A 48 2.60 6.81 -12.72
C LEU A 48 1.60 7.94 -12.39
N ASN A 49 0.39 7.60 -11.92
CA ASN A 49 -0.54 8.59 -11.38
C ASN A 49 -0.06 9.04 -9.99
N SER A 50 0.11 10.34 -9.79
CA SER A 50 0.64 10.89 -8.54
C SER A 50 -0.16 10.47 -7.31
N ASN A 51 -1.48 10.38 -7.41
CA ASN A 51 -2.36 10.01 -6.29
C ASN A 51 -2.18 8.55 -5.90
N VAL A 52 -2.11 7.65 -6.90
CA VAL A 52 -1.84 6.22 -6.68
C VAL A 52 -0.43 6.02 -6.12
N TYR A 53 0.56 6.70 -6.71
CA TYR A 53 1.94 6.64 -6.23
C TYR A 53 2.05 7.08 -4.77
N THR A 54 1.42 8.20 -4.41
CA THR A 54 1.44 8.72 -3.04
C THR A 54 0.78 7.73 -2.07
N CYS A 55 -0.39 7.19 -2.39
CA CYS A 55 -1.04 6.18 -1.54
C CYS A 55 -0.20 4.91 -1.41
N ALA A 56 0.40 4.42 -2.50
CA ALA A 56 1.26 3.24 -2.48
C ALA A 56 2.53 3.48 -1.64
N SER A 57 3.14 4.67 -1.79
CA SER A 57 4.32 5.08 -1.01
C SER A 57 4.01 5.21 0.49
N ILE A 58 2.86 5.80 0.85
CA ILE A 58 2.43 5.91 2.26
C ILE A 58 2.22 4.51 2.86
N LEU A 59 1.43 3.64 2.22
CA LEU A 59 1.15 2.31 2.75
C LEU A 59 2.41 1.43 2.77
N GLY A 60 3.22 1.48 1.72
CA GLY A 60 4.49 0.76 1.64
C GLY A 60 5.47 1.21 2.71
N GLY A 61 5.68 2.52 2.83
CA GLY A 61 6.59 3.12 3.82
C GLY A 61 6.12 2.89 5.25
N ASP A 62 4.81 3.01 5.52
CA ASP A 62 4.26 2.78 6.87
C ASP A 62 4.42 1.32 7.30
N ILE A 63 4.22 0.33 6.43
CA ILE A 63 4.52 -1.08 6.72
C ILE A 63 6.03 -1.35 6.76
N GLY A 64 6.78 -0.72 5.85
CA GLY A 64 8.25 -0.85 5.79
C GLY A 64 8.93 -0.46 7.09
N LYS A 65 8.56 0.68 7.68
CA LYS A 65 9.16 1.22 8.89
C LYS A 65 8.82 0.46 10.17
N LEU A 66 7.67 -0.24 10.22
CA LEU A 66 7.26 -0.98 11.41
C LEU A 66 8.15 -2.21 11.62
N PRO A 67 8.78 -2.38 12.80
CA PRO A 67 9.54 -3.57 13.11
C PRO A 67 8.63 -4.80 13.16
N LEU A 68 8.94 -5.82 12.38
CA LEU A 68 8.30 -7.13 12.43
C LEU A 68 9.20 -8.06 13.22
N GLN A 69 8.79 -8.38 14.44
CA GLN A 69 9.59 -9.10 15.45
C GLN A 69 9.09 -10.52 15.63
N VAL A 70 10.00 -11.43 16.01
CA VAL A 70 9.67 -12.83 16.35
C VAL A 70 9.56 -12.96 17.86
N PHE A 71 8.47 -13.57 18.29
CA PHE A 71 8.20 -13.85 19.70
C PHE A 71 8.11 -15.36 19.95
N LYS A 72 8.55 -15.77 21.15
CA LYS A 72 8.50 -17.14 21.63
C LYS A 72 7.61 -17.24 22.86
N ARG A 73 6.69 -18.18 22.85
CA ARG A 73 5.85 -18.52 24.01
C ARG A 73 6.63 -19.40 24.98
N ARG A 74 6.75 -18.97 26.22
CA ARG A 74 7.37 -19.73 27.33
C ARG A 74 6.36 -19.88 28.47
N GLY A 75 5.82 -21.08 28.68
CA GLY A 75 4.90 -21.29 29.79
C GLY A 75 3.80 -20.23 29.87
N ASN A 76 3.84 -19.37 30.88
CA ASN A 76 2.89 -18.30 31.10
C ASN A 76 3.37 -16.94 30.54
N GLY A 77 4.51 -16.88 29.86
CA GLY A 77 5.08 -15.64 29.34
C GLY A 77 5.38 -15.64 27.85
N ILE A 78 5.73 -14.48 27.36
CA ILE A 78 6.12 -14.22 25.97
C ILE A 78 7.47 -13.52 26.01
N GLU A 79 8.40 -14.00 25.19
CA GLU A 79 9.74 -13.45 25.07
C GLU A 79 10.05 -13.11 23.62
N LYS A 80 10.68 -11.96 23.36
CA LYS A 80 11.23 -11.62 22.06
C LYS A 80 12.41 -12.53 21.75
N ASP A 81 12.44 -13.14 20.58
CA ASP A 81 13.54 -14.02 20.17
C ASP A 81 14.34 -13.39 19.03
N ASP A 82 15.49 -12.81 19.40
CA ASP A 82 16.42 -12.22 18.44
C ASP A 82 17.37 -13.25 17.81
N SER A 83 17.41 -14.49 18.34
CA SER A 83 18.29 -15.57 17.87
C SER A 83 17.72 -16.35 16.69
N HIS A 84 16.41 -16.30 16.47
CA HIS A 84 15.75 -17.05 15.41
C HIS A 84 16.13 -16.48 14.02
N PRO A 85 16.47 -17.32 13.00
CA PRO A 85 16.86 -16.85 11.66
C PRO A 85 15.83 -15.93 10.99
N VAL A 86 14.54 -16.17 11.21
CA VAL A 86 13.44 -15.35 10.69
C VAL A 86 13.51 -13.91 11.21
N THR A 87 13.98 -13.68 12.44
CA THR A 87 14.15 -12.35 13.03
C THR A 87 15.05 -11.48 12.16
N ARG A 88 16.17 -12.04 11.70
CA ARG A 88 17.10 -11.33 10.82
C ARG A 88 16.49 -11.04 9.45
N LEU A 89 15.72 -11.98 8.88
CA LEU A 89 15.09 -11.81 7.57
C LEU A 89 14.02 -10.72 7.57
N LEU A 90 13.21 -10.66 8.63
CA LEU A 90 12.09 -9.72 8.74
C LEU A 90 12.46 -8.38 9.38
N GLY A 91 13.56 -8.36 10.19
CA GLY A 91 13.97 -7.18 10.95
C GLY A 91 15.18 -6.44 10.39
N VAL A 92 16.11 -7.15 9.74
CA VAL A 92 17.39 -6.56 9.31
C VAL A 92 17.55 -6.61 7.80
N ARG A 93 17.57 -7.83 7.21
CA ARG A 93 17.87 -8.02 5.81
C ARG A 93 17.19 -9.27 5.26
N SER A 94 16.29 -9.07 4.30
CA SER A 94 15.50 -10.15 3.72
C SER A 94 16.25 -10.97 2.67
N ASN A 95 17.23 -10.36 1.98
CA ASN A 95 18.14 -11.03 1.05
C ASN A 95 19.42 -10.18 0.89
N PRO A 96 20.49 -10.68 0.19
CA PRO A 96 21.74 -9.94 0.04
C PRO A 96 21.62 -8.56 -0.59
N HIS A 97 20.55 -8.29 -1.35
CA HIS A 97 20.35 -7.04 -2.09
C HIS A 97 19.38 -6.08 -1.40
N MET A 98 18.53 -6.55 -0.45
CA MET A 98 17.46 -5.76 0.13
C MET A 98 17.47 -5.78 1.65
N SER A 99 17.33 -4.61 2.26
CA SER A 99 17.00 -4.48 3.67
C SER A 99 15.59 -5.02 3.96
N ALA A 100 15.29 -5.33 5.21
CA ALA A 100 13.94 -5.74 5.61
C ALA A 100 12.92 -4.60 5.38
N TYR A 101 13.33 -3.34 5.53
CA TYR A 101 12.52 -2.18 5.18
C TYR A 101 12.11 -2.22 3.71
N THR A 102 13.10 -2.24 2.80
CA THR A 102 12.87 -2.23 1.35
C THR A 102 12.02 -3.41 0.88
N PHE A 103 12.25 -4.59 1.47
CA PHE A 103 11.44 -5.77 1.17
C PHE A 103 9.97 -5.57 1.56
N LYS A 104 9.70 -5.12 2.79
CA LYS A 104 8.34 -4.88 3.28
C LYS A 104 7.63 -3.80 2.47
N GLU A 105 8.32 -2.68 2.21
CA GLU A 105 7.81 -1.60 1.38
C GLU A 105 7.42 -2.10 -0.02
N LEU A 106 8.34 -2.78 -0.71
CA LEU A 106 8.11 -3.33 -2.05
C LEU A 106 6.93 -4.30 -2.10
N MET A 107 6.89 -5.24 -1.15
CA MET A 107 5.81 -6.23 -1.09
C MET A 107 4.46 -5.56 -0.85
N GLN A 108 4.41 -4.54 0.02
CA GLN A 108 3.17 -3.80 0.26
C GLN A 108 2.76 -2.96 -0.95
N VAL A 109 3.70 -2.35 -1.67
CA VAL A 109 3.43 -1.66 -2.95
C VAL A 109 2.87 -2.65 -3.98
N HIS A 110 3.41 -3.86 -4.07
CA HIS A 110 2.87 -4.91 -4.96
C HIS A 110 1.40 -5.24 -4.62
N VAL A 111 1.08 -5.41 -3.33
CA VAL A 111 -0.31 -5.63 -2.91
C VAL A 111 -1.20 -4.43 -3.24
N THR A 112 -0.71 -3.22 -2.99
CA THR A 112 -1.47 -1.99 -3.20
C THR A 112 -1.80 -1.75 -4.68
N VAL A 113 -0.89 -2.07 -5.59
CA VAL A 113 -1.05 -1.80 -7.03
C VAL A 113 -1.59 -3.01 -7.79
N TRP A 114 -1.00 -4.19 -7.59
CA TRP A 114 -1.38 -5.42 -8.32
C TRP A 114 -2.35 -6.32 -7.56
N GLY A 115 -2.66 -5.97 -6.31
CA GLY A 115 -3.51 -6.78 -5.44
C GLY A 115 -2.84 -8.03 -4.89
N ASN A 116 -1.60 -8.30 -5.27
CA ASN A 116 -0.85 -9.50 -4.90
C ASN A 116 0.64 -9.17 -4.78
N GLY A 117 1.25 -9.59 -3.70
CA GLY A 117 2.69 -9.52 -3.49
C GLY A 117 3.25 -10.93 -3.29
N TYR A 118 4.19 -11.32 -4.11
CA TYR A 118 4.79 -12.65 -4.11
C TYR A 118 6.28 -12.59 -3.76
N ALA A 119 6.74 -13.47 -2.87
CA ALA A 119 8.16 -13.64 -2.62
C ALA A 119 8.51 -15.13 -2.51
N ASN A 120 9.49 -15.58 -3.29
CA ASN A 120 10.02 -16.93 -3.20
C ASN A 120 10.88 -17.06 -1.94
N ILE A 121 10.67 -18.11 -1.18
CA ILE A 121 11.46 -18.46 0.00
C ILE A 121 12.61 -19.34 -0.46
N GLU A 122 13.84 -18.87 -0.24
CA GLU A 122 15.04 -19.70 -0.38
C GLU A 122 15.32 -20.39 0.93
N TRP A 123 15.38 -21.71 0.91
CA TRP A 123 15.64 -22.53 2.09
C TRP A 123 17.10 -22.86 2.23
N GLU A 124 17.60 -22.90 3.47
CA GLU A 124 18.94 -23.44 3.76
C GLU A 124 18.92 -24.95 3.60
N THR A 125 19.87 -25.48 2.83
CA THR A 125 19.96 -26.89 2.51
C THR A 125 21.03 -27.63 3.25
N SER A 126 21.83 -26.95 4.09
CA SER A 126 22.96 -27.52 4.83
C SER A 126 23.21 -26.79 6.15
N GLY A 127 23.99 -27.42 7.01
CA GLY A 127 24.37 -26.84 8.31
C GLY A 127 23.27 -26.83 9.37
N PRO A 128 23.48 -26.08 10.47
CA PRO A 128 22.57 -26.09 11.63
C PRO A 128 21.21 -25.46 11.35
N ASN A 129 21.07 -24.67 10.28
CA ASN A 129 19.84 -24.03 9.88
C ASN A 129 19.14 -24.75 8.68
N ASN A 130 19.52 -26.00 8.39
CA ASN A 130 18.90 -26.80 7.34
C ASN A 130 17.37 -26.83 7.49
N GLY A 131 16.63 -26.55 6.40
CA GLY A 131 15.18 -26.48 6.38
C GLY A 131 14.58 -25.18 6.93
N ARG A 132 15.41 -24.19 7.27
CA ARG A 132 14.95 -22.85 7.66
C ARG A 132 15.07 -21.85 6.52
N PRO A 133 14.27 -20.78 6.52
CA PRO A 133 14.35 -19.77 5.47
C PRO A 133 15.68 -19.01 5.55
N LYS A 134 16.36 -18.92 4.40
CA LYS A 134 17.65 -18.25 4.19
C LYS A 134 17.51 -16.86 3.62
N ALA A 135 16.64 -16.70 2.61
CA ALA A 135 16.40 -15.43 1.94
C ALA A 135 14.97 -15.38 1.37
N LEU A 136 14.47 -14.16 1.20
CA LEU A 136 13.17 -13.85 0.62
C LEU A 136 13.37 -13.05 -0.66
N TRP A 137 12.92 -13.59 -1.80
CA TRP A 137 13.11 -13.00 -3.12
C TRP A 137 11.78 -12.53 -3.69
N PRO A 138 11.52 -11.21 -3.77
CA PRO A 138 10.32 -10.69 -4.41
C PRO A 138 10.21 -11.14 -5.87
N LEU A 139 9.01 -11.46 -6.28
CA LEU A 139 8.67 -11.81 -7.66
C LEU A 139 7.81 -10.70 -8.27
N ASP A 140 7.95 -10.50 -9.58
CA ASP A 140 7.14 -9.55 -10.33
C ASP A 140 5.67 -9.99 -10.35
N PRO A 141 4.74 -9.25 -9.72
CA PRO A 141 3.34 -9.64 -9.65
C PRO A 141 2.64 -9.60 -11.02
N SER A 142 3.17 -8.85 -11.99
CA SER A 142 2.65 -8.81 -13.36
C SER A 142 2.96 -10.08 -14.16
N LYS A 143 3.99 -10.82 -13.74
CA LYS A 143 4.51 -12.03 -14.39
C LYS A 143 4.27 -13.30 -13.58
N THR A 144 3.64 -13.20 -12.41
CA THR A 144 3.38 -14.33 -11.53
C THR A 144 1.89 -14.61 -11.47
N ASP A 145 1.50 -15.87 -11.71
CA ASP A 145 0.11 -16.30 -11.64
C ASP A 145 -0.07 -17.51 -10.74
N VAL A 146 -1.29 -17.64 -10.18
CA VAL A 146 -1.69 -18.73 -9.28
C VAL A 146 -2.46 -19.77 -10.08
N HIS A 147 -2.04 -21.02 -10.00
CA HIS A 147 -2.65 -22.15 -10.67
C HIS A 147 -3.05 -23.21 -9.66
N VAL A 148 -4.25 -23.76 -9.83
CA VAL A 148 -4.72 -24.91 -9.09
C VAL A 148 -4.67 -26.12 -10.03
N ASP A 149 -4.05 -27.20 -9.59
CA ASP A 149 -4.07 -28.44 -10.33
C ASP A 149 -5.46 -29.06 -10.19
N ASN A 150 -6.16 -29.25 -11.31
CA ASN A 150 -7.54 -29.74 -11.32
C ASN A 150 -7.69 -31.22 -10.88
N VAL A 151 -6.58 -31.95 -10.81
CA VAL A 151 -6.58 -33.37 -10.44
C VAL A 151 -6.23 -33.55 -8.96
N THR A 152 -5.17 -32.84 -8.51
CA THR A 152 -4.66 -32.97 -7.14
C THR A 152 -5.20 -31.91 -6.19
N GLY A 153 -5.77 -30.81 -6.71
CA GLY A 153 -6.17 -29.65 -5.92
C GLY A 153 -4.99 -28.82 -5.40
N GLU A 154 -3.76 -29.19 -5.72
CA GLU A 154 -2.56 -28.48 -5.28
C GLU A 154 -2.44 -27.09 -5.91
N VAL A 155 -2.08 -26.12 -5.08
CA VAL A 155 -1.83 -24.74 -5.52
C VAL A 155 -0.37 -24.57 -5.91
N TRP A 156 -0.16 -24.02 -7.09
CA TRP A 156 1.15 -23.72 -7.66
C TRP A 156 1.23 -22.27 -8.14
N TYR A 157 2.41 -21.74 -8.09
CA TYR A 157 2.70 -20.40 -8.63
C TYR A 157 3.61 -20.53 -9.84
N VAL A 158 3.26 -19.86 -10.92
CA VAL A 158 4.05 -19.84 -12.16
C VAL A 158 4.50 -18.42 -12.40
N THR A 159 5.80 -18.21 -12.44
CA THR A 159 6.41 -16.91 -12.72
C THR A 159 7.31 -16.98 -13.93
N THR A 160 7.38 -15.88 -14.68
CA THR A 160 8.34 -15.72 -15.78
C THR A 160 9.58 -14.99 -15.24
N LEU A 161 10.71 -15.66 -15.27
CA LEU A 161 11.99 -15.09 -14.88
C LEU A 161 12.46 -14.02 -15.89
N PRO A 162 13.41 -13.14 -15.51
CA PRO A 162 14.02 -12.18 -16.45
C PRO A 162 14.64 -12.83 -17.70
N SER A 163 15.06 -14.09 -17.58
CA SER A 163 15.56 -14.91 -18.70
C SER A 163 14.47 -15.33 -19.70
N GLY A 164 13.18 -15.07 -19.40
CA GLY A 164 12.03 -15.57 -20.18
C GLY A 164 11.61 -17.00 -19.84
N GLU A 165 12.32 -17.69 -18.95
CA GLU A 165 11.98 -19.03 -18.49
C GLU A 165 10.81 -19.03 -17.54
N LEU A 166 9.88 -20.00 -17.67
CA LEU A 166 8.77 -20.20 -16.75
C LEU A 166 9.21 -21.08 -15.58
N ARG A 167 9.14 -20.54 -14.38
CA ARG A 167 9.42 -21.27 -13.14
C ARG A 167 8.14 -21.59 -12.40
N LYS A 168 7.96 -22.85 -12.04
CA LYS A 168 6.88 -23.34 -11.19
C LYS A 168 7.37 -23.44 -9.75
N ILE A 169 6.66 -22.81 -8.82
CA ILE A 169 6.99 -22.74 -7.39
C ILE A 169 5.84 -23.36 -6.60
N LYS A 170 6.15 -24.19 -5.62
CA LYS A 170 5.15 -24.77 -4.71
C LYS A 170 4.58 -23.70 -3.79
N HIS A 171 3.34 -23.89 -3.36
CA HIS A 171 2.71 -22.97 -2.43
C HIS A 171 3.44 -22.88 -1.08
N THR A 172 4.18 -23.92 -0.66
CA THR A 172 5.01 -23.94 0.55
C THR A 172 6.22 -23.04 0.48
N ASP A 173 6.71 -22.77 -0.74
CA ASP A 173 7.98 -22.09 -0.98
C ASP A 173 7.79 -20.63 -1.40
N ILE A 174 6.58 -20.10 -1.19
CA ILE A 174 6.24 -18.72 -1.56
C ILE A 174 5.42 -18.04 -0.47
N LEU A 175 5.83 -16.81 -0.13
CA LEU A 175 4.99 -15.87 0.60
C LEU A 175 4.03 -15.20 -0.37
N HIS A 176 2.75 -15.13 -0.04
CA HIS A 176 1.74 -14.51 -0.88
C HIS A 176 0.85 -13.57 -0.07
N PHE A 177 1.17 -12.30 -0.07
CA PHE A 177 0.32 -11.26 0.50
C PHE A 177 -0.75 -10.84 -0.49
N LYS A 178 -2.01 -10.80 -0.05
CA LYS A 178 -3.19 -10.58 -0.91
C LYS A 178 -4.00 -9.39 -0.45
N ALA A 179 -4.49 -8.61 -1.40
CA ALA A 179 -5.62 -7.71 -1.19
C ALA A 179 -6.94 -8.50 -1.06
N ILE A 180 -8.08 -7.81 -1.13
CA ILE A 180 -9.39 -8.46 -1.14
C ILE A 180 -9.44 -9.51 -2.24
N SER A 181 -9.90 -10.72 -1.91
CA SER A 181 -9.96 -11.87 -2.83
C SER A 181 -11.36 -12.45 -2.90
N LYS A 182 -11.78 -12.89 -4.09
CA LYS A 182 -13.04 -13.64 -4.27
C LYS A 182 -12.89 -15.13 -3.96
N SER A 183 -11.72 -15.70 -4.24
CA SER A 183 -11.46 -17.14 -4.12
C SER A 183 -10.57 -17.50 -2.92
N GLY A 184 -10.00 -16.52 -2.22
CA GLY A 184 -8.95 -16.71 -1.22
C GLY A 184 -7.58 -17.03 -1.82
N LEU A 185 -7.49 -17.36 -3.11
CA LEU A 185 -6.23 -17.74 -3.77
C LEU A 185 -5.50 -16.58 -4.44
N LYS A 186 -6.23 -15.63 -5.03
CA LYS A 186 -5.66 -14.47 -5.73
C LYS A 186 -6.40 -13.20 -5.33
N GLY A 187 -5.66 -12.16 -4.99
CA GLY A 187 -6.19 -10.83 -4.68
C GLY A 187 -6.64 -10.09 -5.94
N ILE A 188 -7.67 -9.27 -5.79
CA ILE A 188 -8.15 -8.37 -6.85
C ILE A 188 -7.27 -7.13 -6.85
N THR A 189 -6.82 -6.68 -8.01
CA THR A 189 -6.09 -5.42 -8.10
C THR A 189 -6.99 -4.23 -7.77
N PRO A 190 -6.63 -3.39 -6.79
CA PRO A 190 -7.40 -2.19 -6.49
C PRO A 190 -7.54 -1.24 -7.70
N ILE A 191 -6.53 -1.24 -8.58
CA ILE A 191 -6.56 -0.45 -9.82
C ILE A 191 -7.74 -0.83 -10.72
N ALA A 192 -8.17 -2.09 -10.75
CA ALA A 192 -9.34 -2.50 -11.54
C ALA A 192 -10.63 -1.79 -11.05
N VAL A 193 -10.71 -1.50 -9.75
CA VAL A 193 -11.88 -0.83 -9.13
C VAL A 193 -11.93 0.66 -9.47
N ILE A 194 -10.76 1.33 -9.48
CA ILE A 194 -10.67 2.79 -9.73
C ILE A 194 -10.24 3.12 -11.17
N ARG A 195 -10.26 2.15 -12.08
CA ARG A 195 -9.77 2.32 -13.45
C ARG A 195 -10.47 3.44 -14.20
N GLU A 196 -11.79 3.49 -14.12
CA GLU A 196 -12.60 4.54 -14.78
C GLU A 196 -12.21 5.93 -14.27
N GLU A 197 -12.08 6.09 -12.98
CA GLU A 197 -11.67 7.36 -12.36
C GLU A 197 -10.26 7.78 -12.79
N LEU A 198 -9.31 6.86 -12.80
CA LEU A 198 -7.94 7.13 -13.28
C LEU A 198 -7.93 7.50 -14.77
N GLY A 199 -8.82 6.90 -15.56
CA GLY A 199 -9.01 7.25 -16.99
C GLY A 199 -9.50 8.68 -17.15
N VAL A 200 -10.49 9.10 -16.37
CA VAL A 200 -10.98 10.48 -16.35
C VAL A 200 -9.87 11.46 -15.94
N GLN A 201 -9.14 11.18 -14.84
CA GLN A 201 -8.03 12.03 -14.40
C GLN A 201 -6.94 12.17 -15.48
N GLN A 202 -6.62 11.08 -16.19
CA GLN A 202 -5.64 11.13 -17.27
C GLN A 202 -6.13 11.92 -18.46
N ALA A 203 -7.40 11.78 -18.86
CA ALA A 203 -8.02 12.56 -19.91
C ALA A 203 -8.05 14.06 -19.55
N GLN A 204 -8.38 14.39 -18.31
CA GLN A 204 -8.33 15.78 -17.81
C GLN A 204 -6.93 16.37 -17.91
N ARG A 205 -5.90 15.65 -17.49
CA ARG A 205 -4.50 16.09 -17.58
C ARG A 205 -4.07 16.34 -19.02
N LYS A 206 -4.44 15.45 -19.95
CA LYS A 206 -4.18 15.62 -21.38
C LYS A 206 -4.90 16.83 -21.97
N PHE A 207 -6.16 17.02 -21.58
CA PHE A 207 -6.94 18.17 -21.99
C PHE A 207 -6.29 19.49 -21.54
N LEU A 208 -5.91 19.59 -20.27
CA LEU A 208 -5.21 20.75 -19.73
C LEU A 208 -3.85 20.95 -20.40
N GLY A 209 -3.07 19.90 -20.57
CA GLY A 209 -1.79 19.98 -21.28
C GLY A 209 -1.96 20.53 -22.70
N SER A 210 -2.98 20.04 -23.42
CA SER A 210 -3.33 20.54 -24.74
C SER A 210 -3.83 21.99 -24.71
N PHE A 211 -4.64 22.32 -23.70
CA PHE A 211 -5.16 23.70 -23.53
C PHE A 211 -4.02 24.69 -23.30
N TYR A 212 -3.10 24.38 -22.39
CA TYR A 212 -1.95 25.25 -22.13
C TYR A 212 -0.94 25.27 -23.29
N SER A 213 -0.68 24.14 -23.96
CA SER A 213 0.24 24.08 -25.08
C SER A 213 -0.26 24.85 -26.31
N ASN A 214 -1.57 24.93 -26.49
CA ASN A 214 -2.19 25.69 -27.58
C ASN A 214 -2.39 27.17 -27.25
N GLY A 215 -1.79 27.69 -26.16
CA GLY A 215 -1.76 29.10 -25.82
C GLY A 215 -3.11 29.69 -25.46
N THR A 216 -4.00 28.89 -24.84
CA THR A 216 -5.39 29.29 -24.54
C THR A 216 -6.22 29.71 -25.75
N ALA A 217 -5.73 29.47 -26.98
CA ALA A 217 -6.48 29.71 -28.19
C ALA A 217 -7.75 28.84 -28.16
N THR A 218 -8.82 29.46 -27.72
CA THR A 218 -10.12 28.85 -27.62
C THR A 218 -10.59 28.40 -29.00
N ARG A 219 -11.32 27.29 -29.03
CA ARG A 219 -12.00 26.87 -30.25
C ARG A 219 -12.89 28.02 -30.78
N GLY A 220 -12.55 28.54 -31.91
CA GLY A 220 -13.29 29.65 -32.52
C GLY A 220 -13.58 29.38 -33.97
N ILE A 221 -14.49 30.16 -34.51
CA ILE A 221 -14.82 30.18 -35.92
C ILE A 221 -14.34 31.50 -36.48
N LEU A 222 -13.59 31.44 -37.58
CA LEU A 222 -13.34 32.61 -38.42
C LEU A 222 -14.52 32.75 -39.36
N LYS A 223 -15.32 33.79 -39.15
CA LYS A 223 -16.43 34.14 -40.04
C LYS A 223 -15.94 35.00 -41.18
N LEU A 224 -16.36 34.69 -42.37
CA LEU A 224 -16.17 35.52 -43.54
C LEU A 224 -17.33 36.49 -43.69
N PRO A 225 -17.13 37.67 -44.26
CA PRO A 225 -18.22 38.57 -44.60
C PRO A 225 -19.23 37.93 -45.54
N ALA A 226 -20.47 38.41 -45.50
CA ALA A 226 -21.53 37.89 -46.33
C ALA A 226 -21.16 38.00 -47.82
N GLY A 227 -21.24 36.87 -48.54
CA GLY A 227 -20.88 36.77 -49.96
C GLY A 227 -19.42 36.41 -50.27
N ALA A 228 -18.54 36.38 -49.28
CA ALA A 228 -17.15 35.92 -49.46
C ALA A 228 -17.08 34.39 -49.34
N THR A 229 -16.43 33.72 -50.29
CA THR A 229 -16.12 32.28 -50.24
C THR A 229 -14.66 32.05 -50.47
N LEU A 230 -14.05 31.19 -49.62
CA LEU A 230 -12.68 30.70 -49.82
C LEU A 230 -12.74 29.33 -50.51
N ASP A 231 -11.90 29.15 -51.51
CA ASP A 231 -11.67 27.83 -52.08
C ASP A 231 -10.96 26.91 -51.05
N LYS A 232 -10.91 25.62 -51.35
CA LYS A 232 -10.35 24.63 -50.40
C LYS A 232 -8.89 24.93 -50.04
N PRO A 233 -7.96 25.23 -50.99
CA PRO A 233 -6.58 25.56 -50.68
C PRO A 233 -6.43 26.83 -49.82
N ALA A 234 -7.17 27.89 -50.10
CA ALA A 234 -7.12 29.14 -49.33
C ALA A 234 -7.67 28.93 -47.90
N ARG A 235 -8.67 28.07 -47.73
CA ARG A 235 -9.21 27.71 -46.41
C ARG A 235 -8.19 26.92 -45.55
N GLU A 236 -7.48 25.98 -46.18
CA GLU A 236 -6.42 25.22 -45.50
C GLU A 236 -5.24 26.14 -45.10
N LYS A 237 -4.81 27.01 -46.01
CA LYS A 237 -3.76 27.99 -45.74
C LYS A 237 -4.13 28.94 -44.60
N ALA A 238 -5.33 29.50 -44.61
CA ALA A 238 -5.81 30.38 -43.54
C ALA A 238 -5.87 29.67 -42.21
N ARG A 239 -6.27 28.36 -42.16
CA ARG A 239 -6.25 27.56 -40.97
C ARG A 239 -4.84 27.35 -40.42
N ASP A 240 -3.90 26.99 -41.30
CA ASP A 240 -2.51 26.72 -40.94
C ASP A 240 -1.81 27.99 -40.41
N GLU A 241 -2.02 29.12 -41.07
CA GLU A 241 -1.49 30.42 -40.65
C GLU A 241 -2.06 30.85 -39.29
N TRP A 242 -3.39 30.69 -39.11
CA TRP A 242 -4.05 30.94 -37.83
C TRP A 242 -3.48 30.07 -36.71
N GLN A 243 -3.32 28.76 -37.00
CA GLN A 243 -2.81 27.82 -36.03
C GLN A 243 -1.35 28.11 -35.66
N LYS A 244 -0.50 28.46 -36.63
CA LYS A 244 0.90 28.88 -36.38
C LYS A 244 0.99 30.17 -35.58
N ALA A 245 0.11 31.14 -35.81
CA ALA A 245 0.10 32.42 -35.14
C ALA A 245 -0.38 32.32 -33.68
N ASN A 246 -1.33 31.41 -33.41
CA ASN A 246 -2.06 31.34 -32.13
C ASN A 246 -1.74 30.06 -31.29
N SER A 247 -0.91 29.13 -31.77
CA SER A 247 -0.51 27.96 -31.01
C SER A 247 0.85 28.16 -30.31
N GLY A 248 0.98 27.50 -29.12
CA GLY A 248 2.19 27.52 -28.31
C GLY A 248 2.20 28.60 -27.22
N LEU A 249 2.84 28.27 -26.10
CA LEU A 249 2.96 29.14 -24.92
C LEU A 249 3.56 30.53 -25.25
N ASN A 250 4.47 30.60 -26.21
CA ASN A 250 5.13 31.83 -26.61
C ASN A 250 4.22 32.77 -27.41
N ASN A 251 3.09 32.28 -27.93
CA ASN A 251 2.13 33.03 -28.75
C ASN A 251 0.84 33.38 -27.98
N ALA A 252 0.72 32.98 -26.72
CA ALA A 252 -0.49 33.10 -25.91
C ALA A 252 -1.00 34.56 -25.74
N HIS A 253 -0.14 35.58 -25.96
CA HIS A 253 -0.47 36.99 -25.79
C HIS A 253 -0.32 37.80 -27.08
N ARG A 254 -0.18 37.13 -28.25
CA ARG A 254 -0.10 37.82 -29.53
C ARG A 254 -1.47 38.33 -29.99
N ILE A 255 -1.49 39.56 -30.46
CA ILE A 255 -2.69 40.14 -31.10
C ILE A 255 -2.81 39.54 -32.49
N ALA A 256 -3.94 38.90 -32.77
CA ALA A 256 -4.26 38.42 -34.10
C ALA A 256 -4.85 39.57 -34.95
N ILE A 257 -4.31 39.78 -36.13
CA ILE A 257 -4.85 40.75 -37.11
C ILE A 257 -5.67 39.94 -38.11
N LEU A 258 -6.92 40.33 -38.26
CA LEU A 258 -7.87 39.70 -39.21
C LEU A 258 -8.03 40.62 -40.42
N ASP A 259 -7.71 40.08 -41.60
CA ASP A 259 -7.83 40.80 -42.87
C ASP A 259 -9.22 40.62 -43.49
N ALA A 260 -9.56 41.48 -44.44
CA ALA A 260 -10.72 41.34 -45.32
C ALA A 260 -12.10 41.20 -44.63
N GLY A 261 -12.29 41.83 -43.48
CA GLY A 261 -13.58 41.82 -42.77
C GLY A 261 -13.92 40.49 -42.11
N MET A 262 -12.93 39.64 -41.84
CA MET A 262 -13.12 38.41 -41.07
C MET A 262 -13.41 38.75 -39.61
N GLU A 263 -14.32 38.02 -38.97
CA GLU A 263 -14.63 38.12 -37.57
C GLU A 263 -14.26 36.81 -36.86
N TYR A 264 -13.60 36.92 -35.70
CA TYR A 264 -13.36 35.78 -34.84
C TYR A 264 -14.48 35.66 -33.82
N GLN A 265 -15.18 34.54 -33.83
CA GLN A 265 -16.18 34.19 -32.83
C GLN A 265 -15.64 33.06 -31.94
N ASN A 266 -15.45 33.34 -30.66
CA ASN A 266 -15.04 32.35 -29.67
C ASN A 266 -16.19 31.38 -29.40
N LEU A 267 -15.93 30.08 -29.58
CA LEU A 267 -16.82 28.97 -29.21
C LEU A 267 -16.41 28.27 -27.95
N GLY A 268 -15.40 28.79 -27.24
CA GLY A 268 -14.88 28.17 -26.06
C GLY A 268 -15.90 28.16 -24.92
N MET A 269 -16.10 27.02 -24.29
CA MET A 269 -16.71 26.96 -22.97
C MET A 269 -15.72 27.61 -21.98
N PRO A 270 -16.16 28.59 -21.18
CA PRO A 270 -15.33 29.08 -20.10
C PRO A 270 -15.01 27.91 -19.18
N LEU A 271 -13.74 27.60 -18.98
CA LEU A 271 -13.29 26.70 -17.92
C LEU A 271 -13.63 27.42 -16.60
N ASN A 272 -14.67 26.95 -15.90
CA ASN A 272 -14.93 27.38 -14.56
C ASN A 272 -13.83 26.79 -13.67
N ASP A 273 -12.81 27.57 -13.37
CA ASP A 273 -11.63 27.17 -12.58
C ASP A 273 -12.02 26.48 -11.26
N ALA A 274 -13.10 26.94 -10.64
CA ALA A 274 -13.62 26.35 -9.40
C ALA A 274 -14.11 24.89 -9.60
N GLN A 275 -14.84 24.61 -10.66
CA GLN A 275 -15.33 23.24 -10.94
C GLN A 275 -14.20 22.28 -11.28
N PHE A 276 -13.14 22.77 -11.92
CA PHE A 276 -11.98 21.95 -12.22
C PHE A 276 -11.21 21.57 -10.97
N ILE A 277 -11.00 22.52 -10.03
CA ILE A 277 -10.35 22.27 -8.74
C ILE A 277 -11.16 21.28 -7.92
N GLU A 278 -12.48 21.44 -7.85
CA GLU A 278 -13.36 20.52 -7.13
C GLU A 278 -13.34 19.12 -7.72
N THR A 279 -13.38 18.97 -9.03
CA THR A 279 -13.29 17.65 -9.70
C THR A 279 -11.93 17.00 -9.44
N SER A 280 -10.84 17.78 -9.43
CA SER A 280 -9.52 17.27 -9.10
C SER A 280 -9.42 16.78 -7.65
N LYS A 281 -9.98 17.54 -6.69
CA LYS A 281 -10.05 17.14 -5.28
C LYS A 281 -10.90 15.88 -5.10
N PHE A 282 -12.03 15.79 -5.81
CA PHE A 282 -12.87 14.59 -5.80
C PHE A 282 -12.09 13.36 -6.28
N GLY A 283 -11.38 13.47 -7.38
CA GLY A 283 -10.57 12.37 -7.90
C GLY A 283 -9.47 11.90 -6.93
N ILE A 284 -8.83 12.82 -6.19
CA ILE A 284 -7.88 12.45 -5.14
C ILE A 284 -8.60 11.70 -4.00
N ALA A 285 -9.77 12.18 -3.60
CA ALA A 285 -10.56 11.58 -2.52
C ALA A 285 -11.05 10.15 -2.88
N GLU A 286 -11.44 9.91 -4.13
CA GLU A 286 -11.84 8.58 -4.60
C GLU A 286 -10.66 7.58 -4.56
N VAL A 287 -9.47 7.99 -4.96
CA VAL A 287 -8.26 7.16 -4.84
C VAL A 287 -7.95 6.90 -3.36
N ALA A 288 -7.97 7.94 -2.53
CA ALA A 288 -7.72 7.85 -1.09
C ALA A 288 -8.68 6.86 -0.39
N LYS A 289 -9.96 6.88 -0.77
CA LYS A 289 -11.02 6.03 -0.24
C LYS A 289 -10.74 4.54 -0.51
N ILE A 290 -10.33 4.17 -1.72
CA ILE A 290 -10.02 2.79 -2.09
C ILE A 290 -8.84 2.25 -1.27
N TYR A 291 -7.82 3.07 -1.06
CA TYR A 291 -6.64 2.69 -0.27
C TYR A 291 -6.80 2.92 1.23
N LYS A 292 -7.92 3.49 1.66
CA LYS A 292 -8.19 3.86 3.06
C LYS A 292 -7.08 4.75 3.65
N VAL A 293 -6.48 5.60 2.81
CA VAL A 293 -5.48 6.57 3.25
C VAL A 293 -6.21 7.85 3.65
N PRO A 294 -6.00 8.36 4.89
CA PRO A 294 -6.68 9.57 5.34
C PRO A 294 -6.32 10.80 4.51
N GLY A 295 -7.30 11.67 4.30
CA GLY A 295 -7.13 12.87 3.48
C GLY A 295 -6.02 13.81 3.95
N TYR A 296 -5.75 13.88 5.26
CA TYR A 296 -4.67 14.72 5.80
C TYR A 296 -3.27 14.28 5.31
N LYS A 297 -3.04 12.99 5.06
CA LYS A 297 -1.78 12.49 4.49
C LYS A 297 -1.61 12.86 3.01
N LEU A 298 -2.70 13.26 2.35
CA LEU A 298 -2.75 13.65 0.94
C LEU A 298 -2.94 15.17 0.75
N GLY A 299 -2.94 15.94 1.82
CA GLY A 299 -3.13 17.39 1.78
C GLY A 299 -4.57 17.82 1.41
N LEU A 300 -5.58 16.96 1.59
CA LEU A 300 -6.98 17.26 1.24
C LEU A 300 -7.74 18.05 2.31
N THR A 301 -7.25 18.04 3.54
CA THR A 301 -7.95 18.67 4.68
C THR A 301 -6.99 19.48 5.53
N ASP A 302 -7.42 20.67 5.92
CA ASP A 302 -6.76 21.47 6.95
C ASP A 302 -7.13 20.90 8.33
N VAL A 303 -6.28 20.00 8.85
CA VAL A 303 -6.50 19.36 10.13
C VAL A 303 -5.88 20.20 11.23
N LYS A 304 -6.69 20.58 12.24
CA LYS A 304 -6.18 21.18 13.48
C LYS A 304 -5.38 20.13 14.26
N PHE A 305 -4.27 20.53 14.86
CA PHE A 305 -3.35 19.64 15.60
C PHE A 305 -4.04 18.73 16.62
N SER A 306 -5.06 19.21 17.31
CA SER A 306 -5.83 18.42 18.31
C SER A 306 -6.55 17.18 17.75
N ASN A 307 -6.79 17.13 16.44
CA ASN A 307 -7.47 15.99 15.79
C ASN A 307 -6.49 15.02 15.11
N MET A 308 -5.20 15.38 14.99
CA MET A 308 -4.23 14.53 14.28
C MET A 308 -3.94 13.23 15.00
N GLU A 309 -3.87 13.24 16.34
CA GLU A 309 -3.61 12.05 17.14
C GLU A 309 -4.73 11.02 16.98
N ASN A 310 -5.99 11.46 17.10
CA ASN A 310 -7.16 10.59 16.88
C ASN A 310 -7.22 10.04 15.45
N GLN A 311 -6.90 10.86 14.46
CA GLN A 311 -6.87 10.42 13.06
C GLN A 311 -5.73 9.44 12.79
N SER A 312 -4.57 9.64 13.40
CA SER A 312 -3.44 8.71 13.31
C SER A 312 -3.78 7.37 13.96
N LEU A 313 -4.42 7.38 15.13
CA LEU A 313 -4.89 6.17 15.80
C LEU A 313 -5.94 5.42 14.98
N GLU A 314 -6.89 6.14 14.39
CA GLU A 314 -7.91 5.57 13.51
C GLU A 314 -7.27 4.95 12.27
N TYR A 315 -6.31 5.62 11.65
CA TYR A 315 -5.57 5.09 10.50
C TYR A 315 -4.82 3.80 10.84
N VAL A 316 -4.16 3.74 12.00
CA VAL A 316 -3.49 2.52 12.45
C VAL A 316 -4.51 1.39 12.64
N LYS A 317 -5.65 1.65 13.30
CA LYS A 317 -6.67 0.63 13.59
C LYS A 317 -7.43 0.17 12.34
N SER A 318 -7.84 1.09 11.49
CA SER A 318 -8.74 0.79 10.37
C SER A 318 -8.01 0.37 9.10
N THR A 319 -6.77 0.86 8.88
CA THR A 319 -6.00 0.63 7.65
C THR A 319 -4.81 -0.28 7.87
N LEU A 320 -3.91 0.06 8.81
CA LEU A 320 -2.68 -0.70 8.99
C LEU A 320 -2.88 -2.03 9.70
N GLN A 321 -3.75 -2.10 10.73
CA GLN A 321 -3.98 -3.32 11.51
C GLN A 321 -4.41 -4.53 10.66
N PRO A 322 -5.37 -4.41 9.72
CA PRO A 322 -5.72 -5.52 8.82
C PRO A 322 -4.56 -5.97 7.94
N ILE A 323 -3.75 -5.02 7.44
CA ILE A 323 -2.56 -5.32 6.62
C ILE A 323 -1.54 -6.08 7.47
N MET A 324 -1.22 -5.58 8.66
CA MET A 324 -0.28 -6.21 9.58
C MET A 324 -0.73 -7.63 9.96
N THR A 325 -2.00 -7.82 10.26
CA THR A 325 -2.55 -9.15 10.59
C THR A 325 -2.37 -10.14 9.42
N ASN A 326 -2.62 -9.70 8.19
CA ASN A 326 -2.40 -10.52 7.00
C ASN A 326 -0.92 -10.92 6.86
N TRP A 327 -0.01 -9.98 7.07
CA TRP A 327 1.44 -10.23 7.05
C TRP A 327 1.88 -11.21 8.15
N GLU A 328 1.46 -10.96 9.39
CA GLU A 328 1.78 -11.81 10.55
C GLU A 328 1.36 -13.25 10.29
N GLN A 329 0.11 -13.47 9.88
CA GLN A 329 -0.43 -14.81 9.66
C GLN A 329 0.25 -15.53 8.49
N GLU A 330 0.55 -14.85 7.40
CA GLU A 330 1.24 -15.45 6.25
C GLU A 330 2.70 -15.79 6.61
N CYS A 331 3.40 -14.91 7.30
CA CYS A 331 4.76 -15.16 7.80
C CYS A 331 4.79 -16.33 8.78
N ASP A 332 3.86 -16.38 9.73
CA ASP A 332 3.77 -17.46 10.73
C ASP A 332 3.53 -18.82 10.06
N TYR A 333 2.68 -18.84 9.05
CA TYR A 333 2.39 -20.08 8.34
C TYR A 333 3.53 -20.57 7.45
N LYS A 334 4.27 -19.67 6.82
CA LYS A 334 5.26 -20.00 5.78
C LYS A 334 6.70 -20.09 6.29
N LEU A 335 7.07 -19.26 7.27
CA LEU A 335 8.47 -19.14 7.68
C LEU A 335 8.83 -20.03 8.89
N PHE A 336 7.84 -20.55 9.60
CA PHE A 336 8.06 -21.47 10.71
C PHE A 336 7.65 -22.90 10.32
N THR A 337 8.41 -23.87 10.81
CA THR A 337 8.06 -25.28 10.73
C THR A 337 6.80 -25.56 11.55
N GLU A 338 6.13 -26.70 11.32
CA GLU A 338 4.89 -27.06 12.05
C GLU A 338 5.10 -27.11 13.57
N LEU A 339 6.28 -27.59 14.01
CA LEU A 339 6.64 -27.61 15.44
C LEU A 339 6.91 -26.21 15.99
N GLU A 340 7.55 -25.36 15.21
CA GLU A 340 7.87 -24.00 15.60
C GLU A 340 6.63 -23.12 15.70
N ARG A 341 5.61 -23.27 14.83
CA ARG A 341 4.34 -22.50 14.86
C ARG A 341 3.59 -22.62 16.20
N ARG A 342 3.81 -23.67 16.96
CA ARG A 342 3.22 -23.81 18.31
C ARG A 342 3.89 -22.89 19.34
N ARG A 343 5.13 -22.49 19.08
CA ARG A 343 5.96 -21.76 20.04
C ARG A 343 6.34 -20.36 19.58
N PHE A 344 6.50 -20.16 18.29
CA PHE A 344 6.92 -18.89 17.69
C PHE A 344 5.79 -18.26 16.90
N TYR A 345 5.82 -16.95 16.85
CA TYR A 345 4.94 -16.14 15.98
C TYR A 345 5.60 -14.79 15.70
N THR A 346 5.17 -14.15 14.63
CA THR A 346 5.61 -12.80 14.27
C THR A 346 4.59 -11.75 14.73
N LYS A 347 5.07 -10.58 15.10
CA LYS A 347 4.22 -9.47 15.50
C LYS A 347 4.83 -8.14 15.09
N PHE A 348 4.04 -7.26 14.50
CA PHE A 348 4.43 -5.88 14.24
C PHE A 348 4.45 -5.09 15.56
N ASN A 349 5.53 -4.34 15.76
CA ASN A 349 5.61 -3.40 16.86
C ASN A 349 5.10 -2.02 16.39
N VAL A 350 3.88 -1.69 16.76
CA VAL A 350 3.24 -0.41 16.45
C VAL A 350 3.48 0.66 17.52
N ALA A 351 4.14 0.29 18.63
CA ALA A 351 4.33 1.19 19.76
C ALA A 351 5.04 2.50 19.35
N GLY A 352 6.00 2.41 18.41
CA GLY A 352 6.69 3.58 17.89
C GLY A 352 5.80 4.55 17.12
N GLU A 353 4.82 4.04 16.37
CA GLU A 353 3.87 4.84 15.58
C GLU A 353 2.77 5.48 16.46
N LEU A 354 2.35 4.74 17.50
CA LEU A 354 1.35 5.20 18.47
C LEU A 354 1.94 6.09 19.57
N ARG A 355 3.27 6.16 19.65
CA ARG A 355 3.97 7.07 20.54
C ARG A 355 3.79 8.49 19.99
N GLY A 356 2.74 9.15 20.42
CA GLY A 356 2.48 10.57 20.19
C GLY A 356 3.66 11.45 20.65
N ASP A 357 3.40 12.68 21.01
CA ASP A 357 4.42 13.55 21.54
C ASP A 357 5.10 12.96 22.81
N SER A 358 6.19 13.55 23.23
CA SER A 358 6.95 13.13 24.42
C SER A 358 6.10 13.12 25.71
N THR A 359 5.05 13.92 25.76
CA THR A 359 4.15 14.06 26.91
C THR A 359 3.22 12.85 27.04
N SER A 360 2.56 12.46 25.95
CA SER A 360 1.68 11.28 25.89
C SER A 360 2.48 10.01 26.17
N ARG A 361 3.70 9.92 25.66
CA ARG A 361 4.62 8.79 25.92
C ARG A 361 5.04 8.71 27.40
N ALA A 362 5.43 9.83 27.98
CA ALA A 362 5.82 9.89 29.38
C ALA A 362 4.64 9.51 30.31
N ALA A 363 3.43 9.95 29.99
CA ALA A 363 2.21 9.57 30.72
C ALA A 363 1.94 8.06 30.61
N TYR A 364 2.05 7.49 29.41
CA TYR A 364 1.90 6.06 29.20
C TYR A 364 2.89 5.22 30.00
N TYR A 365 4.18 5.55 29.96
CA TYR A 365 5.19 4.81 30.75
C TYR A 365 4.97 4.93 32.24
N LYS A 366 4.60 6.12 32.72
CA LYS A 366 4.27 6.35 34.11
C LYS A 366 3.16 5.41 34.60
N GLU A 367 2.09 5.27 33.82
CA GLU A 367 0.99 4.39 34.15
C GLU A 367 1.39 2.91 34.10
N MET A 368 2.14 2.48 33.06
CA MET A 368 2.58 1.11 32.90
C MET A 368 3.52 0.67 34.03
N ILE A 369 4.43 1.55 34.47
CA ILE A 369 5.29 1.30 35.64
C ILE A 369 4.44 1.24 36.91
N ALA A 370 3.48 2.15 37.09
CA ALA A 370 2.65 2.19 38.29
C ALA A 370 1.72 0.97 38.43
N MET A 371 1.34 0.35 37.30
CA MET A 371 0.55 -0.90 37.25
C MET A 371 1.42 -2.16 37.38
N GLY A 372 2.75 -2.03 37.38
CA GLY A 372 3.67 -3.16 37.41
C GLY A 372 3.76 -3.93 36.09
N VAL A 373 3.31 -3.33 34.98
CA VAL A 373 3.39 -3.94 33.65
C VAL A 373 4.80 -3.85 33.09
N TYR A 374 5.47 -2.69 33.27
CA TYR A 374 6.84 -2.47 32.86
C TYR A 374 7.76 -2.22 34.07
N SER A 375 8.96 -2.77 33.97
CA SER A 375 10.09 -2.37 34.82
C SER A 375 10.76 -1.10 34.27
N ILE A 376 11.61 -0.46 35.05
CA ILE A 376 12.38 0.70 34.59
C ILE A 376 13.33 0.32 33.45
N ASN A 377 13.98 -0.87 33.54
CA ASN A 377 14.87 -1.33 32.50
C ASN A 377 14.16 -1.62 31.17
N GLU A 378 12.97 -2.19 31.20
CA GLU A 378 12.18 -2.42 30.00
C GLU A 378 11.80 -1.09 29.31
N VAL A 379 11.46 -0.05 30.08
CA VAL A 379 11.21 1.29 29.52
C VAL A 379 12.50 1.91 28.99
N ARG A 380 13.64 1.71 29.65
CA ARG A 380 14.94 2.18 29.16
C ARG A 380 15.35 1.48 27.88
N GLU A 381 15.10 0.18 27.76
CA GLU A 381 15.33 -0.57 26.50
C GLU A 381 14.44 -0.04 25.36
N LEU A 382 13.16 0.26 25.65
CA LEU A 382 12.26 0.88 24.67
C LEU A 382 12.71 2.26 24.21
N GLU A 383 13.47 2.99 25.04
CA GLU A 383 14.04 4.32 24.74
C GLU A 383 15.52 4.24 24.33
N GLU A 384 16.02 3.03 24.00
CA GLU A 384 17.41 2.78 23.57
C GLU A 384 18.45 3.31 24.58
N ARG A 385 18.18 3.13 25.90
CA ARG A 385 19.03 3.53 27.01
C ARG A 385 19.63 2.31 27.69
N ASP A 386 20.87 2.46 28.17
CA ASP A 386 21.54 1.42 28.93
C ASP A 386 20.75 1.00 30.17
N ASN A 387 20.83 -0.28 30.52
CA ASN A 387 20.27 -0.87 31.71
C ASN A 387 20.95 -0.31 32.98
N ILE A 388 20.17 -0.10 34.06
CA ILE A 388 20.68 0.40 35.35
C ILE A 388 20.94 -0.73 36.37
N GLY A 389 21.03 -1.98 35.92
CA GLY A 389 21.26 -3.15 36.74
C GLY A 389 19.98 -3.73 37.34
N GLU A 390 20.15 -4.73 38.22
CA GLU A 390 19.04 -5.53 38.79
C GLU A 390 17.96 -4.70 39.52
N MET A 391 18.30 -3.52 40.00
CA MET A 391 17.31 -2.64 40.65
C MET A 391 16.31 -2.08 39.63
N GLY A 392 16.72 -1.95 38.37
CA GLY A 392 15.84 -1.48 37.28
C GLY A 392 14.91 -2.56 36.78
N ASP A 393 15.13 -3.84 37.06
CA ASP A 393 14.26 -4.95 36.62
C ASP A 393 13.05 -5.17 37.56
N ARG A 394 13.03 -4.45 38.70
CA ARG A 394 11.94 -4.56 39.67
C ARG A 394 10.68 -3.91 39.14
N HIS A 395 9.59 -4.64 39.25
CA HIS A 395 8.26 -4.11 38.97
C HIS A 395 7.72 -3.38 40.20
N PHE A 396 7.11 -2.20 39.96
CA PHE A 396 6.52 -1.38 41.02
C PHE A 396 5.03 -1.43 40.92
N VAL A 397 4.33 -1.47 42.03
CA VAL A 397 2.87 -1.34 42.10
C VAL A 397 2.54 -0.17 43.00
N SER A 398 1.58 0.66 42.59
CA SER A 398 1.12 1.76 43.45
C SER A 398 0.52 1.22 44.74
N LEU A 399 1.00 1.69 45.87
CA LEU A 399 0.43 1.36 47.20
C LEU A 399 -0.99 1.88 47.42
N ASN A 400 -1.50 2.63 46.47
CA ASN A 400 -2.90 3.11 46.49
C ASN A 400 -3.94 2.02 46.15
N TYR A 401 -3.48 0.86 45.66
CA TYR A 401 -4.35 -0.28 45.34
C TYR A 401 -4.15 -1.38 46.39
N VAL A 402 -5.24 -1.85 46.98
CA VAL A 402 -5.28 -2.98 47.88
C VAL A 402 -6.12 -4.08 47.32
N SER A 403 -5.74 -5.35 47.45
CA SER A 403 -6.55 -6.48 47.00
C SER A 403 -7.92 -6.44 47.70
N LEU A 404 -9.00 -6.76 46.99
CA LEU A 404 -10.35 -6.80 47.53
C LEU A 404 -10.45 -7.65 48.80
N GLU A 405 -9.66 -8.74 48.89
CA GLU A 405 -9.60 -9.62 50.04
C GLU A 405 -8.98 -8.96 51.30
N LYS A 406 -8.19 -7.91 51.14
CA LYS A 406 -7.49 -7.21 52.25
C LYS A 406 -8.05 -5.80 52.48
N MET A 407 -9.12 -5.43 51.76
CA MET A 407 -9.67 -4.06 51.79
C MET A 407 -10.14 -3.69 53.17
N ASP A 408 -10.82 -4.60 53.88
CA ASP A 408 -11.31 -4.37 55.24
C ASP A 408 -10.19 -4.21 56.24
N GLN A 409 -9.12 -5.05 56.14
CA GLN A 409 -7.93 -4.94 56.98
C GLN A 409 -7.20 -3.61 56.76
N TYR A 410 -7.11 -3.16 55.49
CA TYR A 410 -6.45 -1.91 55.14
C TYR A 410 -7.26 -0.70 55.60
N GLN A 411 -8.59 -0.75 55.50
CA GLN A 411 -9.48 0.30 56.01
C GLN A 411 -9.40 0.37 57.55
N ALA A 412 -9.39 -0.74 58.23
CA ALA A 412 -9.22 -0.80 59.71
C ALA A 412 -7.89 -0.22 60.12
N LEU A 413 -6.80 -0.56 59.45
CA LEU A 413 -5.44 -0.02 59.69
C LEU A 413 -5.37 1.49 59.43
N LYS A 414 -5.99 1.97 58.40
CA LYS A 414 -6.00 3.39 58.01
C LYS A 414 -6.89 4.22 58.97
N ALA A 415 -7.94 3.60 59.52
CA ALA A 415 -8.79 4.20 60.54
C ALA A 415 -8.20 4.14 61.95
N GLY A 416 -7.01 3.60 62.13
CA GLY A 416 -6.36 3.47 63.45
C GLY A 416 -6.99 2.39 64.34
N LEU A 417 -7.86 1.56 63.79
CA LEU A 417 -8.46 0.43 64.50
C LEU A 417 -7.43 -0.73 64.50
N LYS A 418 -6.99 -1.15 65.71
CA LYS A 418 -6.13 -2.35 65.85
C LYS A 418 -6.93 -3.55 65.36
N SER A 419 -6.40 -4.30 64.40
CA SER A 419 -6.90 -5.62 64.04
C SER A 419 -6.91 -6.47 65.32
N GLU A 420 -8.07 -6.85 65.84
CA GLU A 420 -8.18 -7.93 66.79
C GLU A 420 -7.63 -9.20 66.14
N LYS A 421 -6.54 -9.72 66.68
CA LYS A 421 -6.04 -11.04 66.36
C LYS A 421 -7.12 -12.03 66.78
N GLY A 422 -7.83 -12.62 65.80
CA GLY A 422 -8.61 -13.79 66.06
C GLY A 422 -7.72 -14.87 66.68
N GLY A 423 -7.90 -15.12 67.95
CA GLY A 423 -7.39 -16.30 68.57
C GLY A 423 -8.29 -17.48 68.21
N GLU A 424 -7.68 -18.51 67.90
CA GLU A 424 -7.75 -19.96 68.03
C GLU A 424 -7.37 -20.65 66.75
#